data_6a35b144acbcaf1bf68d4a295b89f33a
#
_entry.id   6a35b144acbcaf1bf68d4a295b89f33a
#
_cell.length_a   1.000
_cell.length_b   1.000
_cell.length_c   1.000
_cell.angle_alpha   90.00
_cell.angle_beta   90.00
_cell.angle_gamma   90.00
#
_symmetry.space_group_name_H-M   'P 1'
#
loop_
_entity.id
_entity.type
_entity.pdbx_description
1 polymer ?
#
loop_
_entity_poly.entity_id
_entity_poly.type
_entity_poly.pdbx_seq_one_letter_code
_entity_poly.pdbx_strand_id
1 'polypeptide(L)'
;MTITEQFICGKHTAADCEDGIVITNDFAAVIDGSTSKTPKRLDPSMKNGRFAMLLISEYITQMPADYPINDFCRGITLRIAEEYAKRGIAEDMAKHPEERLTASAIIYSNSRKEVWMVGDCQAIIDGEHYDNSKPYEQEIAMQRATLIKNGMSPKEARHAIEPQLIKAMPEGQNRQYAVIDGTPIYMPGTRIVKSSNSVVLASDGYPTLLPTLKESEEALALHLIDDPQNIGDFVATKGLIEGNVSFDDRAYIKLKI
;
A
#
# COMPACT_ATOMS: atom_id res chain seq x y z
N MET A 1 14.21 -3.53 -19.00
CA MET A 1 12.79 -3.87 -18.71
C MET A 1 11.87 -3.26 -19.75
N THR A 2 10.75 -3.92 -20.03
CA THR A 2 9.71 -3.42 -20.94
C THR A 2 8.37 -3.48 -20.23
N ILE A 3 7.72 -2.33 -20.04
CA ILE A 3 6.36 -2.27 -19.48
C ILE A 3 5.38 -2.77 -20.53
N THR A 4 4.57 -3.76 -20.20
CA THR A 4 3.57 -4.35 -21.11
C THR A 4 2.13 -3.96 -20.74
N GLU A 5 1.85 -3.74 -19.45
CA GLU A 5 0.57 -3.28 -18.95
C GLU A 5 0.80 -2.30 -17.79
N GLN A 6 -0.04 -1.27 -17.69
CA GLN A 6 -0.06 -0.37 -16.53
C GLN A 6 -1.47 0.19 -16.32
N PHE A 7 -1.85 0.35 -15.05
CA PHE A 7 -3.17 0.86 -14.68
C PHE A 7 -3.16 1.46 -13.29
N ILE A 8 -3.90 2.52 -13.09
CA ILE A 8 -4.16 3.12 -11.79
C ILE A 8 -5.59 3.65 -11.74
N CYS A 9 -6.30 3.38 -10.67
CA CYS A 9 -7.67 3.84 -10.47
C CYS A 9 -7.93 4.14 -8.98
N GLY A 10 -8.36 5.37 -8.71
CA GLY A 10 -8.84 5.73 -7.39
C GLY A 10 -10.18 5.06 -7.07
N LYS A 11 -10.38 4.65 -5.84
CA LYS A 11 -11.65 4.09 -5.35
C LYS A 11 -12.84 5.05 -5.49
N HIS A 12 -12.57 6.36 -5.45
CA HIS A 12 -13.58 7.40 -5.60
C HIS A 12 -13.26 8.31 -6.78
N THR A 13 -12.20 9.13 -6.69
CA THR A 13 -11.76 10.00 -7.78
C THR A 13 -10.26 9.87 -8.01
N ALA A 14 -9.77 10.21 -9.20
CA ALA A 14 -8.34 10.24 -9.49
C ALA A 14 -7.58 11.25 -8.61
N ALA A 15 -8.22 12.36 -8.22
CA ALA A 15 -7.62 13.38 -7.36
C ALA A 15 -7.42 12.88 -5.92
N ASP A 16 -8.31 11.98 -5.46
CA ASP A 16 -8.29 11.40 -4.11
C ASP A 16 -7.49 10.10 -4.01
N CYS A 17 -7.00 9.57 -5.15
CA CYS A 17 -6.24 8.33 -5.19
C CYS A 17 -4.95 8.47 -4.37
N GLU A 18 -4.75 7.54 -3.44
CA GLU A 18 -3.58 7.49 -2.58
C GLU A 18 -2.49 6.57 -3.16
N ASP A 19 -2.82 5.79 -4.21
CA ASP A 19 -1.86 4.96 -4.94
C ASP A 19 -1.08 5.77 -5.98
N GLY A 20 0.11 5.25 -6.35
CA GLY A 20 0.99 5.84 -7.36
C GLY A 20 1.76 4.80 -8.16
N ILE A 21 2.15 5.20 -9.36
CA ILE A 21 3.01 4.44 -10.26
C ILE A 21 4.22 5.29 -10.60
N VAL A 22 5.41 4.69 -10.53
CA VAL A 22 6.66 5.29 -11.01
C VAL A 22 7.30 4.36 -12.02
N ILE A 23 7.66 4.89 -13.18
CA ILE A 23 8.40 4.18 -14.22
C ILE A 23 9.56 5.08 -14.67
N THR A 24 10.79 4.57 -14.50
CA THR A 24 12.02 5.16 -15.00
C THR A 24 12.75 4.15 -15.89
N ASN A 25 13.95 4.47 -16.37
CA ASN A 25 14.78 3.49 -17.08
C ASN A 25 15.26 2.34 -16.16
N ASP A 26 15.40 2.64 -14.86
CA ASP A 26 16.06 1.78 -13.89
C ASP A 26 15.09 1.15 -12.87
N PHE A 27 13.93 1.77 -12.65
CA PHE A 27 12.95 1.32 -11.66
C PHE A 27 11.53 1.34 -12.22
N ALA A 28 10.73 0.35 -11.80
CA ALA A 28 9.28 0.38 -11.90
C ALA A 28 8.71 0.14 -10.50
N ALA A 29 7.76 0.97 -10.06
CA ALA A 29 7.22 0.87 -8.71
C ALA A 29 5.72 1.12 -8.67
N VAL A 30 5.05 0.38 -7.77
CA VAL A 30 3.71 0.69 -7.27
C VAL A 30 3.87 1.15 -5.82
N ILE A 31 3.19 2.24 -5.47
CA ILE A 31 3.18 2.82 -4.14
C ILE A 31 1.73 2.90 -3.68
N ASP A 32 1.45 2.37 -2.51
CA ASP A 32 0.15 2.36 -1.86
C ASP A 32 0.21 3.28 -0.63
N GLY A 33 -0.45 4.43 -0.72
CA GLY A 33 -0.54 5.40 0.36
C GLY A 33 -1.67 5.06 1.33
N SER A 34 -1.34 4.77 2.58
CA SER A 34 -2.33 4.37 3.59
C SER A 34 -3.35 5.46 3.87
N THR A 35 -4.62 5.10 3.77
CA THR A 35 -5.72 5.96 4.23
C THR A 35 -5.60 6.23 5.73
N SER A 36 -5.53 7.52 6.12
CA SER A 36 -5.40 7.94 7.52
C SER A 36 -6.55 7.42 8.38
N LYS A 37 -6.22 6.98 9.59
CA LYS A 37 -7.19 6.56 10.61
C LYS A 37 -7.63 7.73 11.51
N THR A 38 -6.98 8.88 11.37
CA THR A 38 -7.29 10.12 12.11
C THR A 38 -7.64 11.24 11.12
N PRO A 39 -8.39 12.27 11.54
CA PRO A 39 -8.76 13.39 10.68
C PRO A 39 -7.61 14.37 10.39
N LYS A 40 -6.46 14.22 11.08
CA LYS A 40 -5.33 15.15 10.93
C LYS A 40 -4.71 15.02 9.53
N ARG A 41 -4.52 16.14 8.87
CA ARG A 41 -3.85 16.24 7.58
C ARG A 41 -2.59 17.07 7.72
N LEU A 42 -1.47 16.56 7.17
CA LEU A 42 -0.20 17.27 7.15
C LEU A 42 -0.17 18.32 6.03
N ASP A 43 -0.89 18.07 4.96
CA ASP A 43 -1.17 19.02 3.90
C ASP A 43 -2.70 19.18 3.74
N PRO A 44 -3.26 20.42 3.89
CA PRO A 44 -4.70 20.61 3.81
C PRO A 44 -5.28 20.33 2.42
N SER A 45 -4.46 20.33 1.37
CA SER A 45 -4.91 20.13 -0.01
C SER A 45 -5.04 18.65 -0.41
N MET A 46 -4.51 17.72 0.38
CA MET A 46 -4.52 16.30 0.02
C MET A 46 -4.55 15.37 1.24
N LYS A 47 -4.87 14.10 1.01
CA LYS A 47 -4.81 13.04 2.01
C LYS A 47 -3.35 12.69 2.36
N ASN A 48 -3.11 12.21 3.59
CA ASN A 48 -1.77 11.86 4.05
C ASN A 48 -1.16 10.71 3.23
N GLY A 49 -1.93 9.68 2.87
CA GLY A 49 -1.45 8.60 2.01
C GLY A 49 -1.01 9.10 0.63
N ARG A 50 -1.81 9.98 0.01
CA ARG A 50 -1.41 10.61 -1.26
C ARG A 50 -0.14 11.44 -1.10
N PHE A 51 0.02 12.16 0.00
CA PHE A 51 1.23 12.94 0.26
C PHE A 51 2.45 12.03 0.43
N ALA A 52 2.32 10.93 1.18
CA ALA A 52 3.37 9.91 1.30
C ALA A 52 3.75 9.35 -0.07
N MET A 53 2.76 8.94 -0.86
CA MET A 53 2.95 8.41 -2.22
C MET A 53 3.73 9.38 -3.10
N LEU A 54 3.41 10.67 -3.10
CA LEU A 54 4.11 11.68 -3.89
C LEU A 54 5.57 11.85 -3.47
N LEU A 55 5.87 11.88 -2.17
CA LEU A 55 7.25 11.96 -1.66
C LEU A 55 8.07 10.74 -2.07
N ILE A 56 7.49 9.53 -1.99
CA ILE A 56 8.15 8.29 -2.38
C ILE A 56 8.36 8.25 -3.90
N SER A 57 7.36 8.68 -4.68
CA SER A 57 7.47 8.76 -6.14
C SER A 57 8.61 9.69 -6.57
N GLU A 58 8.67 10.89 -6.00
CA GLU A 58 9.75 11.84 -6.24
C GLU A 58 11.11 11.24 -5.89
N TYR A 59 11.20 10.59 -4.72
CA TYR A 59 12.44 9.96 -4.27
C TYR A 59 12.93 8.88 -5.23
N ILE A 60 12.04 7.97 -5.67
CA ILE A 60 12.39 6.88 -6.61
C ILE A 60 12.91 7.43 -7.94
N THR A 61 12.35 8.53 -8.44
CA THR A 61 12.81 9.13 -9.72
C THR A 61 14.24 9.68 -9.66
N GLN A 62 14.76 9.92 -8.47
CA GLN A 62 16.10 10.50 -8.26
C GLN A 62 17.14 9.45 -7.81
N MET A 63 16.72 8.19 -7.62
CA MET A 63 17.65 7.14 -7.17
C MET A 63 18.67 6.77 -8.26
N PRO A 64 19.95 6.54 -7.88
CA PRO A 64 20.94 5.93 -8.76
C PRO A 64 20.49 4.52 -9.23
N ALA A 65 20.84 4.16 -10.48
CA ALA A 65 20.42 2.90 -11.11
C ALA A 65 20.79 1.64 -10.31
N ASP A 66 21.94 1.65 -9.63
CA ASP A 66 22.49 0.52 -8.86
C ASP A 66 22.12 0.54 -7.36
N TYR A 67 21.21 1.45 -6.96
CA TYR A 67 20.81 1.63 -5.57
C TYR A 67 20.29 0.32 -4.96
N PRO A 68 20.78 -0.12 -3.78
CA PRO A 68 20.26 -1.29 -3.10
C PRO A 68 19.06 -0.93 -2.21
N ILE A 69 18.24 -1.92 -1.86
CA ILE A 69 17.07 -1.71 -0.99
C ILE A 69 17.42 -1.02 0.35
N ASN A 70 18.58 -1.35 0.94
CA ASN A 70 18.97 -0.74 2.22
C ASN A 70 19.18 0.77 2.10
N ASP A 71 19.73 1.23 0.98
CA ASP A 71 19.91 2.66 0.73
C ASP A 71 18.59 3.34 0.41
N PHE A 72 17.71 2.67 -0.36
CA PHE A 72 16.33 3.12 -0.54
C PHE A 72 15.62 3.31 0.80
N CYS A 73 15.60 2.27 1.65
CA CYS A 73 14.92 2.31 2.95
C CYS A 73 15.45 3.43 3.85
N ARG A 74 16.77 3.59 3.91
CA ARG A 74 17.40 4.66 4.70
C ARG A 74 17.08 6.05 4.14
N GLY A 75 17.19 6.22 2.84
CA GLY A 75 16.99 7.51 2.19
C GLY A 75 15.55 7.98 2.22
N ILE A 76 14.57 7.10 1.95
CA ILE A 76 13.17 7.47 2.03
C ILE A 76 12.72 7.76 3.47
N THR A 77 13.26 7.03 4.46
CA THR A 77 13.07 7.36 5.88
C THR A 77 13.49 8.79 6.17
N LEU A 78 14.70 9.16 5.76
CA LEU A 78 15.24 10.52 5.97
C LEU A 78 14.41 11.57 5.22
N ARG A 79 14.01 11.30 3.98
CA ARG A 79 13.19 12.22 3.16
C ARG A 79 11.87 12.58 3.83
N ILE A 80 11.17 11.59 4.42
CA ILE A 80 9.92 11.83 5.15
C ILE A 80 10.18 12.52 6.50
N ALA A 81 11.22 12.10 7.24
CA ALA A 81 11.59 12.72 8.51
C ALA A 81 11.96 14.21 8.32
N GLU A 82 12.65 14.56 7.24
CA GLU A 82 12.93 15.95 6.86
C GLU A 82 11.64 16.75 6.60
N GLU A 83 10.63 16.14 6.00
CA GLU A 83 9.34 16.78 5.77
C GLU A 83 8.64 17.11 7.11
N TYR A 84 8.69 16.18 8.09
CA TYR A 84 8.20 16.46 9.45
C TYR A 84 8.97 17.59 10.14
N ALA A 85 10.31 17.61 10.00
CA ALA A 85 11.15 18.65 10.58
C ALA A 85 10.88 20.03 9.95
N LYS A 86 10.75 20.11 8.63
CA LYS A 86 10.41 21.35 7.90
C LYS A 86 9.09 21.95 8.34
N ARG A 87 8.12 21.10 8.72
CA ARG A 87 6.80 21.51 9.21
C ARG A 87 6.76 21.76 10.72
N GLY A 88 7.85 21.52 11.46
CA GLY A 88 7.94 21.68 12.91
C GLY A 88 7.10 20.67 13.70
N ILE A 89 6.78 19.50 13.12
CA ILE A 89 5.89 18.47 13.70
C ILE A 89 6.61 17.17 14.06
N ALA A 90 7.95 17.13 14.00
CA ALA A 90 8.70 15.88 14.22
C ALA A 90 8.44 15.25 15.59
N GLU A 91 8.33 16.06 16.67
CA GLU A 91 7.98 15.55 18.00
C GLU A 91 6.57 14.98 18.10
N ASP A 92 5.59 15.61 17.43
CA ASP A 92 4.23 15.13 17.39
C ASP A 92 4.16 13.78 16.66
N MET A 93 4.84 13.66 15.51
CA MET A 93 4.91 12.41 14.75
C MET A 93 5.65 11.29 15.51
N ALA A 94 6.58 11.63 16.39
CA ALA A 94 7.21 10.65 17.27
C ALA A 94 6.23 10.11 18.33
N LYS A 95 5.36 10.96 18.87
CA LYS A 95 4.38 10.60 19.92
C LYS A 95 3.10 9.96 19.37
N HIS A 96 2.74 10.28 18.11
CA HIS A 96 1.51 9.89 17.45
C HIS A 96 1.78 9.15 16.12
N PRO A 97 2.23 7.88 16.17
CA PRO A 97 2.49 7.08 14.97
C PRO A 97 1.29 6.97 14.02
N GLU A 98 0.07 6.99 14.57
CA GLU A 98 -1.20 6.95 13.82
C GLU A 98 -1.46 8.16 12.93
N GLU A 99 -0.75 9.26 13.17
CA GLU A 99 -0.85 10.52 12.41
C GLU A 99 0.21 10.68 11.31
N ARG A 100 1.20 9.78 11.26
CA ARG A 100 2.29 9.82 10.29
C ARG A 100 1.82 9.66 8.85
N LEU A 101 2.59 10.20 7.94
CA LEU A 101 2.55 9.78 6.53
C LEU A 101 2.92 8.29 6.48
N THR A 102 2.07 7.47 5.92
CA THR A 102 2.28 6.03 5.89
C THR A 102 2.01 5.50 4.49
N ALA A 103 2.91 4.66 3.98
CA ALA A 103 2.74 4.00 2.70
C ALA A 103 3.50 2.68 2.62
N SER A 104 3.07 1.83 1.70
CA SER A 104 3.78 0.66 1.22
C SER A 104 4.35 0.92 -0.17
N ALA A 105 5.42 0.25 -0.54
CA ALA A 105 5.97 0.31 -1.88
C ALA A 105 6.50 -1.04 -2.33
N ILE A 106 6.23 -1.37 -3.58
CA ILE A 106 6.83 -2.51 -4.27
C ILE A 106 7.58 -2.00 -5.50
N ILE A 107 8.87 -2.34 -5.60
CA ILE A 107 9.81 -1.71 -6.54
C ILE A 107 10.59 -2.80 -7.28
N TYR A 108 10.54 -2.81 -8.60
CA TYR A 108 11.45 -3.58 -9.43
C TYR A 108 12.69 -2.73 -9.77
N SER A 109 13.88 -3.26 -9.46
CA SER A 109 15.18 -2.69 -9.86
C SER A 109 15.70 -3.40 -11.10
N ASN A 110 15.84 -2.65 -12.21
CA ASN A 110 16.28 -3.21 -13.49
C ASN A 110 17.76 -3.62 -13.48
N SER A 111 18.63 -2.85 -12.83
CA SER A 111 20.06 -3.17 -12.73
C SER A 111 20.33 -4.41 -11.87
N ARG A 112 19.55 -4.58 -10.80
CA ARG A 112 19.73 -5.66 -9.83
C ARG A 112 18.90 -6.89 -10.13
N LYS A 113 17.90 -6.79 -11.03
CA LYS A 113 16.91 -7.84 -11.32
C LYS A 113 16.22 -8.33 -10.04
N GLU A 114 15.80 -7.38 -9.22
CA GLU A 114 15.19 -7.61 -7.92
C GLU A 114 13.84 -6.89 -7.81
N VAL A 115 12.89 -7.53 -7.16
CA VAL A 115 11.67 -6.91 -6.64
C VAL A 115 11.87 -6.71 -5.14
N TRP A 116 11.68 -5.49 -4.68
CA TRP A 116 11.73 -5.11 -3.26
C TRP A 116 10.32 -4.84 -2.76
N MET A 117 9.94 -5.47 -1.65
CA MET A 117 8.64 -5.29 -1.02
C MET A 117 8.82 -4.63 0.36
N VAL A 118 8.28 -3.44 0.52
CA VAL A 118 8.24 -2.69 1.78
C VAL A 118 6.78 -2.36 2.08
N GLY A 119 6.19 -3.08 3.04
CA GLY A 119 4.75 -3.01 3.31
C GLY A 119 3.97 -4.11 2.59
N ASP A 120 2.67 -3.92 2.37
CA ASP A 120 1.67 -4.92 2.01
C ASP A 120 1.22 -4.92 0.54
N CYS A 121 1.94 -4.25 -0.34
CA CYS A 121 1.79 -4.45 -1.78
C CYS A 121 2.08 -5.91 -2.17
N GLN A 122 1.57 -6.34 -3.32
CA GLN A 122 1.66 -7.71 -3.81
C GLN A 122 2.31 -7.81 -5.19
N ALA A 123 2.82 -8.98 -5.55
CA ALA A 123 3.45 -9.25 -6.84
C ALA A 123 3.17 -10.64 -7.36
N ILE A 124 3.29 -10.80 -8.69
CA ILE A 124 3.54 -12.09 -9.32
C ILE A 124 4.91 -12.00 -9.99
N ILE A 125 5.84 -12.85 -9.55
CA ILE A 125 7.23 -12.85 -10.02
C ILE A 125 7.51 -14.21 -10.64
N ASP A 126 7.81 -14.23 -11.94
CA ASP A 126 8.08 -15.45 -12.70
C ASP A 126 6.99 -16.53 -12.54
N GLY A 127 5.73 -16.11 -12.32
CA GLY A 127 4.55 -16.97 -12.15
C GLY A 127 4.19 -17.30 -10.69
N GLU A 128 5.01 -16.94 -9.72
CA GLU A 128 4.74 -17.15 -8.29
C GLU A 128 4.17 -15.88 -7.64
N HIS A 129 3.14 -16.04 -6.81
CA HIS A 129 2.50 -14.95 -6.08
C HIS A 129 3.24 -14.65 -4.76
N TYR A 130 3.44 -13.37 -4.49
CA TYR A 130 4.06 -12.85 -3.28
C TYR A 130 3.17 -11.76 -2.68
N ASP A 131 2.86 -11.89 -1.42
CA ASP A 131 2.27 -10.86 -0.58
C ASP A 131 3.09 -10.65 0.70
N ASN A 132 2.75 -9.62 1.44
CA ASN A 132 3.43 -9.28 2.69
C ASN A 132 2.43 -8.67 3.68
N SER A 133 1.38 -9.42 3.99
CA SER A 133 0.27 -8.97 4.83
C SER A 133 0.69 -8.57 6.25
N LYS A 134 -0.06 -7.65 6.86
CA LYS A 134 0.15 -7.20 8.24
C LYS A 134 -0.38 -8.23 9.23
N PRO A 135 0.38 -8.61 10.27
CA PRO A 135 0.04 -9.73 11.16
C PRO A 135 -1.31 -9.62 11.88
N TYR A 136 -1.78 -8.38 12.18
CA TYR A 136 -3.01 -8.13 12.94
C TYR A 136 -4.25 -7.95 12.05
N GLU A 137 -4.08 -7.74 10.76
CA GLU A 137 -5.14 -7.24 9.88
C GLU A 137 -6.24 -8.27 9.69
N GLN A 138 -5.87 -9.54 9.53
CA GLN A 138 -6.80 -10.65 9.36
C GLN A 138 -7.76 -10.79 10.55
N GLU A 139 -7.25 -10.70 11.79
CA GLU A 139 -8.07 -10.81 12.99
C GLU A 139 -9.10 -9.68 13.08
N ILE A 140 -8.67 -8.43 12.85
CA ILE A 140 -9.55 -7.26 12.88
C ILE A 140 -10.57 -7.32 11.73
N ALA A 141 -10.17 -7.79 10.54
CA ALA A 141 -11.07 -8.00 9.41
C ALA A 141 -12.14 -9.05 9.71
N MET A 142 -11.78 -10.17 10.34
CA MET A 142 -12.73 -11.20 10.79
C MET A 142 -13.71 -10.67 11.83
N GLN A 143 -13.27 -9.84 12.76
CA GLN A 143 -14.17 -9.19 13.73
C GLN A 143 -15.19 -8.29 13.03
N ARG A 144 -14.75 -7.45 12.07
CA ARG A 144 -15.65 -6.63 11.26
C ARG A 144 -16.66 -7.50 10.50
N ALA A 145 -16.21 -8.55 9.84
CA ALA A 145 -17.08 -9.46 9.10
C ALA A 145 -18.14 -10.10 10.01
N THR A 146 -17.75 -10.51 11.22
CA THR A 146 -18.67 -11.08 12.22
C THR A 146 -19.73 -10.07 12.67
N LEU A 147 -19.35 -8.81 12.92
CA LEU A 147 -20.30 -7.75 13.28
C LEU A 147 -21.36 -7.53 12.18
N ILE A 148 -20.94 -7.49 10.92
CA ILE A 148 -21.84 -7.33 9.78
C ILE A 148 -22.77 -8.55 9.64
N LYS A 149 -22.24 -9.78 9.71
CA LYS A 149 -23.03 -11.02 9.67
C LYS A 149 -24.06 -11.10 10.80
N ASN A 150 -23.81 -10.46 11.93
CA ASN A 150 -24.72 -10.34 13.07
C ASN A 150 -25.71 -9.16 12.96
N GLY A 151 -25.78 -8.48 11.79
CA GLY A 151 -26.76 -7.46 11.49
C GLY A 151 -26.33 -6.01 11.74
N MET A 152 -25.08 -5.77 12.11
CA MET A 152 -24.54 -4.41 12.19
C MET A 152 -24.34 -3.83 10.79
N SER A 153 -24.62 -2.55 10.58
CA SER A 153 -24.33 -1.93 9.28
C SER A 153 -22.82 -1.89 8.99
N PRO A 154 -22.40 -1.95 7.72
CA PRO A 154 -20.98 -1.90 7.35
C PRO A 154 -20.24 -0.67 7.88
N LYS A 155 -20.92 0.47 7.95
CA LYS A 155 -20.37 1.72 8.50
C LYS A 155 -20.12 1.62 10.00
N GLU A 156 -21.11 1.12 10.76
CA GLU A 156 -20.98 0.94 12.21
C GLU A 156 -19.91 -0.13 12.54
N ALA A 157 -19.89 -1.24 11.80
CA ALA A 157 -18.89 -2.28 11.97
C ALA A 157 -17.47 -1.76 11.70
N ARG A 158 -17.28 -0.90 10.67
CA ARG A 158 -16.01 -0.22 10.43
C ARG A 158 -15.62 0.68 11.59
N HIS A 159 -16.54 1.49 12.10
CA HIS A 159 -16.30 2.38 13.23
C HIS A 159 -15.95 1.59 14.51
N ALA A 160 -16.59 0.45 14.74
CA ALA A 160 -16.35 -0.40 15.90
C ALA A 160 -14.92 -0.98 15.96
N ILE A 161 -14.29 -1.22 14.79
CA ILE A 161 -12.92 -1.74 14.72
C ILE A 161 -11.84 -0.64 14.64
N GLU A 162 -12.20 0.62 14.40
CA GLU A 162 -11.22 1.72 14.28
C GLU A 162 -10.27 1.86 15.48
N PRO A 163 -10.74 1.77 16.75
CA PRO A 163 -9.84 1.86 17.89
C PRO A 163 -8.76 0.78 17.89
N GLN A 164 -9.08 -0.44 17.40
CA GLN A 164 -8.12 -1.53 17.31
C GLN A 164 -7.09 -1.28 16.19
N LEU A 165 -7.54 -0.76 15.04
CA LEU A 165 -6.65 -0.36 13.95
C LEU A 165 -5.67 0.74 14.37
N ILE A 166 -6.17 1.76 15.08
CA ILE A 166 -5.34 2.85 15.61
C ILE A 166 -4.31 2.31 16.62
N LYS A 167 -4.74 1.42 17.53
CA LYS A 167 -3.85 0.80 18.52
C LYS A 167 -2.77 -0.08 17.88
N ALA A 168 -3.10 -0.80 16.81
CA ALA A 168 -2.16 -1.68 16.12
C ALA A 168 -1.00 -0.90 15.43
N MET A 169 -1.21 0.37 15.07
CA MET A 169 -0.18 1.18 14.40
C MET A 169 1.06 1.40 15.28
N PRO A 170 0.98 2.00 16.48
CA PRO A 170 2.17 2.19 17.34
C PRO A 170 2.78 0.89 17.82
N GLU A 171 2.01 -0.19 17.92
CA GLU A 171 2.50 -1.50 18.36
C GLU A 171 3.23 -2.26 17.25
N GLY A 172 2.84 -2.07 15.98
CA GLY A 172 3.28 -2.88 14.84
C GLY A 172 4.18 -2.18 13.83
N GLN A 173 3.94 -0.88 13.54
CA GLN A 173 4.70 -0.13 12.53
C GLN A 173 6.20 -0.12 12.81
N ASN A 174 6.97 -0.62 11.84
CA ASN A 174 8.43 -0.74 11.92
C ASN A 174 8.95 -1.47 13.18
N ARG A 175 8.13 -2.39 13.72
CA ARG A 175 8.46 -3.32 14.83
C ARG A 175 8.09 -4.75 14.52
N GLN A 176 6.91 -4.98 13.92
CA GLN A 176 6.37 -6.30 13.54
C GLN A 176 6.23 -6.43 12.02
N TYR A 177 6.01 -5.32 11.31
CA TYR A 177 5.93 -5.24 9.86
C TYR A 177 6.61 -3.98 9.35
N ALA A 178 7.09 -4.03 8.11
CA ALA A 178 7.71 -2.90 7.45
C ALA A 178 6.67 -1.91 6.92
N VAL A 179 6.95 -0.61 7.05
CA VAL A 179 6.15 0.47 6.49
C VAL A 179 7.03 1.69 6.26
N ILE A 180 6.70 2.53 5.31
CA ILE A 180 7.38 3.80 5.04
C ILE A 180 6.60 4.88 5.79
N ASP A 181 7.17 5.41 6.90
CA ASP A 181 6.50 6.37 7.78
C ASP A 181 7.41 7.48 8.35
N GLY A 182 8.66 7.57 7.86
CA GLY A 182 9.67 8.50 8.36
C GLY A 182 10.44 8.00 9.57
N THR A 183 10.20 6.75 10.01
CA THR A 183 11.04 6.06 11.01
C THR A 183 11.86 4.95 10.35
N PRO A 184 12.93 4.45 11.00
CA PRO A 184 13.73 3.36 10.44
C PRO A 184 12.86 2.14 10.10
N ILE A 185 12.90 1.72 8.84
CA ILE A 185 12.10 0.61 8.33
C ILE A 185 12.55 -0.70 8.98
N TYR A 186 11.60 -1.52 9.44
CA TYR A 186 11.83 -2.85 9.99
C TYR A 186 12.29 -3.82 8.88
N MET A 187 13.60 -3.93 8.70
CA MET A 187 14.21 -4.72 7.60
C MET A 187 13.78 -6.19 7.57
N PRO A 188 13.59 -6.91 8.70
CA PRO A 188 13.04 -8.28 8.67
C PRO A 188 11.63 -8.38 8.09
N GLY A 189 10.87 -7.29 8.07
CA GLY A 189 9.54 -7.20 7.44
C GLY A 189 9.59 -6.82 5.96
N THR A 190 10.77 -6.62 5.37
CA THR A 190 10.95 -6.40 3.93
C THR A 190 11.25 -7.70 3.22
N ARG A 191 11.02 -7.74 1.91
CA ARG A 191 11.34 -8.91 1.08
C ARG A 191 12.09 -8.48 -0.17
N ILE A 192 13.06 -9.29 -0.59
CA ILE A 192 13.79 -9.16 -1.85
C ILE A 192 13.59 -10.46 -2.62
N VAL A 193 13.08 -10.37 -3.84
CA VAL A 193 12.89 -11.53 -4.72
C VAL A 193 13.60 -11.26 -6.04
N LYS A 194 14.43 -12.20 -6.48
CA LYS A 194 15.06 -12.15 -7.83
C LYS A 194 14.02 -12.50 -8.88
N SER A 195 14.13 -11.86 -10.03
CA SER A 195 13.30 -12.16 -11.20
C SER A 195 14.13 -12.24 -12.46
N SER A 196 13.78 -13.16 -13.34
CA SER A 196 14.50 -13.44 -14.58
C SER A 196 13.65 -13.28 -15.85
N ASN A 197 12.32 -13.20 -15.74
CA ASN A 197 11.44 -13.25 -16.90
C ASN A 197 10.36 -12.18 -16.87
N SER A 198 9.42 -12.24 -15.91
CA SER A 198 8.26 -11.34 -15.87
C SER A 198 7.89 -10.99 -14.45
N VAL A 199 7.40 -9.76 -14.26
CA VAL A 199 6.96 -9.23 -12.97
C VAL A 199 5.63 -8.53 -13.14
N VAL A 200 4.69 -8.81 -12.24
CA VAL A 200 3.52 -7.99 -11.95
C VAL A 200 3.74 -7.35 -10.59
N LEU A 201 3.53 -6.05 -10.49
CA LEU A 201 3.53 -5.27 -9.25
C LEU A 201 2.14 -4.69 -9.06
N ALA A 202 1.55 -4.80 -7.87
CA ALA A 202 0.23 -4.25 -7.58
C ALA A 202 0.11 -3.77 -6.12
N SER A 203 -0.78 -2.80 -5.88
CA SER A 203 -1.26 -2.47 -4.54
C SER A 203 -2.22 -3.52 -4.00
N ASP A 204 -2.64 -3.38 -2.73
CA ASP A 204 -3.56 -4.32 -2.05
C ASP A 204 -5.03 -4.19 -2.49
N GLY A 205 -5.34 -3.29 -3.43
CA GLY A 205 -6.68 -3.08 -3.97
C GLY A 205 -7.24 -4.23 -4.81
N TYR A 206 -6.46 -5.28 -5.07
CA TYR A 206 -6.91 -6.51 -5.74
C TYR A 206 -7.00 -7.66 -4.72
N PRO A 207 -8.23 -8.14 -4.36
CA PRO A 207 -8.39 -9.35 -3.53
C PRO A 207 -7.76 -10.58 -4.17
N THR A 208 -7.76 -10.62 -5.51
CA THR A 208 -7.12 -11.66 -6.32
C THR A 208 -6.29 -10.99 -7.40
N LEU A 209 -4.98 -10.99 -7.23
CA LEU A 209 -4.05 -10.54 -8.26
C LEU A 209 -3.79 -11.67 -9.26
N LEU A 210 -3.94 -11.37 -10.56
CA LEU A 210 -3.75 -12.32 -11.65
C LEU A 210 -2.66 -11.85 -12.63
N PRO A 211 -2.13 -12.76 -13.48
CA PRO A 211 -1.00 -12.46 -14.36
C PRO A 211 -1.26 -11.37 -15.41
N THR A 212 -2.51 -11.02 -15.69
CA THR A 212 -2.86 -9.92 -16.59
C THR A 212 -3.79 -8.92 -15.90
N LEU A 213 -3.69 -7.65 -16.31
CA LEU A 213 -4.57 -6.59 -15.83
C LEU A 213 -6.04 -6.94 -16.09
N LYS A 214 -6.34 -7.44 -17.28
CA LYS A 214 -7.71 -7.83 -17.66
C LYS A 214 -8.30 -8.85 -16.69
N GLU A 215 -7.57 -9.92 -16.41
CA GLU A 215 -8.03 -10.97 -15.49
C GLU A 215 -8.20 -10.44 -14.06
N SER A 216 -7.27 -9.59 -13.58
CA SER A 216 -7.36 -8.98 -12.25
C SER A 216 -8.59 -8.05 -12.12
N GLU A 217 -8.86 -7.21 -13.14
CA GLU A 217 -10.04 -6.32 -13.15
C GLU A 217 -11.35 -7.12 -13.29
N GLU A 218 -11.38 -8.19 -14.09
CA GLU A 218 -12.54 -9.09 -14.20
C GLU A 218 -12.82 -9.81 -12.88
N ALA A 219 -11.78 -10.31 -12.20
CA ALA A 219 -11.91 -10.94 -10.88
C ALA A 219 -12.42 -9.95 -9.82
N LEU A 220 -11.89 -8.72 -9.82
CA LEU A 220 -12.37 -7.67 -8.93
C LEU A 220 -13.82 -7.30 -9.20
N ALA A 221 -14.22 -7.16 -10.46
CA ALA A 221 -15.60 -6.84 -10.83
C ALA A 221 -16.59 -7.91 -10.33
N LEU A 222 -16.25 -9.20 -10.47
CA LEU A 222 -17.05 -10.29 -9.92
C LEU A 222 -17.09 -10.26 -8.40
N HIS A 223 -15.94 -10.05 -7.74
CA HIS A 223 -15.86 -9.94 -6.28
C HIS A 223 -16.74 -8.81 -5.73
N LEU A 224 -16.75 -7.65 -6.38
CA LEU A 224 -17.58 -6.51 -5.95
C LEU A 224 -19.09 -6.76 -6.11
N ILE A 225 -19.51 -7.70 -7.00
CA ILE A 225 -20.88 -8.14 -7.12
C ILE A 225 -21.23 -9.15 -6.02
N ASP A 226 -20.37 -10.15 -5.82
CA ASP A 226 -20.66 -11.30 -4.95
C ASP A 226 -20.45 -10.98 -3.47
N ASP A 227 -19.39 -10.23 -3.13
CA ASP A 227 -19.04 -9.83 -1.74
C ASP A 227 -18.54 -8.37 -1.65
N PRO A 228 -19.40 -7.38 -1.90
CA PRO A 228 -18.98 -5.98 -1.88
C PRO A 228 -18.47 -5.52 -0.51
N GLN A 229 -18.76 -6.27 0.55
CA GLN A 229 -18.34 -5.89 1.90
C GLN A 229 -17.10 -6.62 2.39
N ASN A 230 -16.50 -7.50 1.59
CA ASN A 230 -15.30 -8.25 1.98
C ASN A 230 -15.51 -8.99 3.32
N ILE A 231 -16.54 -9.82 3.40
CA ILE A 231 -16.92 -10.58 4.61
C ILE A 231 -17.04 -12.08 4.36
N GLY A 232 -16.80 -12.53 3.12
CA GLY A 232 -16.87 -13.93 2.67
C GLY A 232 -15.52 -14.64 2.77
N ASP A 233 -15.06 -15.16 1.64
CA ASP A 233 -13.77 -15.86 1.51
C ASP A 233 -12.57 -14.91 1.64
N PHE A 234 -12.70 -13.72 1.06
CA PHE A 234 -11.78 -12.61 1.30
C PHE A 234 -12.36 -11.68 2.36
N VAL A 235 -11.66 -11.53 3.49
CA VAL A 235 -12.08 -10.62 4.55
C VAL A 235 -11.11 -9.43 4.63
N ALA A 236 -11.69 -8.21 4.70
CA ALA A 236 -10.90 -6.99 4.83
C ALA A 236 -11.50 -6.04 5.87
N THR A 237 -10.67 -5.12 6.36
CA THR A 237 -11.09 -4.09 7.33
C THR A 237 -12.01 -3.04 6.72
N LYS A 238 -12.18 -3.04 5.39
CA LYS A 238 -13.02 -2.11 4.61
C LYS A 238 -13.80 -2.88 3.55
N GLY A 239 -14.92 -2.32 3.12
CA GLY A 239 -15.73 -2.83 2.01
C GLY A 239 -16.13 -1.68 1.08
N LEU A 240 -16.93 -1.98 0.08
CA LEU A 240 -17.45 -0.99 -0.87
C LEU A 240 -18.31 0.05 -0.15
N ILE A 241 -18.01 1.33 -0.37
CA ILE A 241 -18.79 2.47 0.12
C ILE A 241 -19.61 3.03 -1.04
N GLU A 242 -20.83 3.46 -0.77
CA GLU A 242 -21.69 4.10 -1.77
C GLU A 242 -21.00 5.28 -2.46
N GLY A 243 -21.05 5.32 -3.79
CA GLY A 243 -20.37 6.32 -4.62
C GLY A 243 -18.92 5.95 -5.00
N ASN A 244 -18.36 4.89 -4.43
CA ASN A 244 -17.05 4.38 -4.83
C ASN A 244 -17.18 3.32 -5.94
N VAL A 245 -16.15 3.22 -6.79
CA VAL A 245 -16.06 2.20 -7.86
C VAL A 245 -15.33 0.94 -7.39
N SER A 246 -14.69 0.98 -6.22
CA SER A 246 -14.00 -0.13 -5.56
C SER A 246 -13.93 0.10 -4.05
N PHE A 247 -13.59 -0.93 -3.27
CA PHE A 247 -13.37 -0.79 -1.83
C PHE A 247 -12.02 -0.13 -1.50
N ASP A 248 -11.05 -0.13 -2.44
CA ASP A 248 -9.77 0.56 -2.34
C ASP A 248 -9.29 1.18 -3.64
N ASP A 249 -8.28 2.06 -3.54
CA ASP A 249 -7.46 2.49 -4.66
C ASP A 249 -6.70 1.27 -5.20
N ARG A 250 -6.33 1.26 -6.49
CA ARG A 250 -5.58 0.16 -7.07
C ARG A 250 -4.64 0.61 -8.16
N ALA A 251 -3.43 0.06 -8.12
CA ALA A 251 -2.39 0.28 -9.11
C ALA A 251 -1.80 -1.07 -9.55
N TYR A 252 -1.45 -1.16 -10.83
CA TYR A 252 -0.95 -2.38 -11.47
C TYR A 252 0.11 -2.04 -12.51
N ILE A 253 1.23 -2.75 -12.50
CA ILE A 253 2.26 -2.72 -13.54
C ILE A 253 2.62 -4.15 -13.90
N LYS A 254 2.70 -4.44 -15.21
CA LYS A 254 3.32 -5.67 -15.70
C LYS A 254 4.50 -5.34 -16.57
N LEU A 255 5.61 -6.02 -16.35
CA LEU A 255 6.83 -5.84 -17.11
C LEU A 255 7.48 -7.18 -17.50
N LYS A 256 8.25 -7.12 -18.58
CA LYS A 256 9.20 -8.17 -19.00
C LYS A 256 10.62 -7.67 -18.78
N ILE A 257 11.49 -8.60 -18.36
CA ILE A 257 12.90 -8.34 -18.05
C ILE A 257 13.76 -8.43 -19.30
#